data_aa12ab5ef51ccdce132642367e2d2aa3
#
_entry.id   aa12ab5ef51ccdce132642367e2d2aa3
#
_cell.length_a   1.000
_cell.length_b   1.000
_cell.length_c   1.000
_cell.angle_alpha   90.00
_cell.angle_beta   90.00
_cell.angle_gamma   90.00
#
_symmetry.space_group_name_H-M   'P 1'
#
loop_
_entity.id
_entity.type
_entity.pdbx_description
1 polymer ?
#
loop_
_entity_poly.entity_id
_entity_poly.type
_entity_poly.pdbx_seq_one_letter_code
_entity_poly.pdbx_strand_id
1 'polypeptide(L)'
;MDKIPPKTPSVTVADVARQAGVSKATAARVLGGYGTVSDRVREAVLAAAQSLDYRPNELARSMTTGRSGTIGVVVGDIENPFFSLAVRGITDIARQAGFTVILINSGEDVVAERAAIRTLLAKRVDGLIVSPAKENDVEHLHEVIRSGLPLALLDRGSDTLDVDTVIADDWHAAENITRRLIALGHRRIAYLTACDTPDHRFRSADDISTGSVRRRIEGYLGACSEAGLTNMESWIRVGAVTQQETHRIVTEMLQSAQRPTAIIASDSIIGLEVFKVHRQLGLSIPDDLSLVSFHDADWTSVTTPPVTVVRQPVYDLGATAARLLVDRLNGKGQSVRKVVLKTEIVERASMREAL
;
A
#
# COMPACT_ATOMS: atom_id res chain seq x y z
N MET A 1 13.48 29.28 -28.17
CA MET A 1 12.05 29.04 -27.79
C MET A 1 11.37 28.44 -29.00
N ASP A 2 11.36 27.13 -29.09
CA ASP A 2 10.70 26.43 -30.21
C ASP A 2 9.19 26.54 -30.05
N LYS A 3 8.54 27.05 -31.10
CA LYS A 3 7.08 27.17 -31.15
C LYS A 3 6.48 25.76 -31.19
N ILE A 4 5.71 25.43 -30.15
CA ILE A 4 4.87 24.23 -30.13
C ILE A 4 4.00 24.26 -31.41
N PRO A 5 4.06 23.20 -32.25
CA PRO A 5 3.24 23.18 -33.47
C PRO A 5 1.75 23.27 -33.12
N PRO A 6 0.93 23.94 -33.98
CA PRO A 6 -0.49 24.08 -33.73
C PRO A 6 -1.13 22.70 -33.65
N LYS A 7 -1.93 22.46 -32.56
CA LYS A 7 -2.71 21.22 -32.40
C LYS A 7 -3.59 21.04 -33.63
N THR A 8 -3.46 19.92 -34.31
CA THR A 8 -4.43 19.46 -35.31
C THR A 8 -5.82 19.50 -34.72
N PRO A 9 -6.85 20.02 -35.39
CA PRO A 9 -8.21 20.06 -34.84
C PRO A 9 -8.66 18.64 -34.49
N SER A 10 -8.91 18.39 -33.21
CA SER A 10 -9.38 17.10 -32.74
C SER A 10 -10.80 16.86 -33.24
N VAL A 11 -11.06 15.64 -33.74
CA VAL A 11 -12.41 15.19 -34.10
C VAL A 11 -13.36 15.39 -32.94
N THR A 12 -14.53 15.96 -33.20
CA THR A 12 -15.53 16.30 -32.17
C THR A 12 -16.74 15.37 -32.22
N VAL A 13 -17.56 15.36 -31.15
CA VAL A 13 -18.86 14.66 -31.14
C VAL A 13 -19.76 15.11 -32.31
N ALA A 14 -19.64 16.38 -32.75
CA ALA A 14 -20.39 16.90 -33.87
C ALA A 14 -19.98 16.26 -35.20
N ASP A 15 -18.70 15.96 -35.39
CA ASP A 15 -18.20 15.28 -36.56
C ASP A 15 -18.65 13.82 -36.62
N VAL A 16 -18.60 13.12 -35.47
CA VAL A 16 -19.17 11.76 -35.36
C VAL A 16 -20.66 11.75 -35.64
N ALA A 17 -21.41 12.70 -35.08
CA ALA A 17 -22.86 12.81 -35.31
C ALA A 17 -23.18 13.02 -36.79
N ARG A 18 -22.42 13.90 -37.49
CA ARG A 18 -22.56 14.16 -38.92
C ARG A 18 -22.30 12.90 -39.74
N GLN A 19 -21.25 12.16 -39.44
CA GLN A 19 -20.90 10.94 -40.16
C GLN A 19 -21.89 9.78 -39.89
N ALA A 20 -22.42 9.70 -38.68
CA ALA A 20 -23.41 8.70 -38.29
C ALA A 20 -24.85 9.07 -38.74
N GLY A 21 -25.09 10.26 -39.31
CA GLY A 21 -26.42 10.72 -39.72
C GLY A 21 -27.40 10.93 -38.56
N VAL A 22 -26.89 11.31 -37.37
CA VAL A 22 -27.70 11.49 -36.15
C VAL A 22 -27.53 12.90 -35.56
N SER A 23 -28.37 13.26 -34.61
CA SER A 23 -28.19 14.51 -33.86
C SER A 23 -26.97 14.45 -32.96
N LYS A 24 -26.32 15.62 -32.69
CA LYS A 24 -25.22 15.73 -31.71
C LYS A 24 -25.59 15.14 -30.34
N ALA A 25 -26.85 15.38 -29.89
CA ALA A 25 -27.35 14.84 -28.63
C ALA A 25 -27.46 13.31 -28.64
N THR A 26 -27.87 12.71 -29.77
CA THR A 26 -27.91 11.25 -29.95
C THR A 26 -26.53 10.63 -29.95
N ALA A 27 -25.56 11.23 -30.69
CA ALA A 27 -24.18 10.77 -30.69
C ALA A 27 -23.56 10.89 -29.28
N ALA A 28 -23.79 11.99 -28.58
CA ALA A 28 -23.31 12.16 -27.20
C ALA A 28 -23.86 11.13 -26.22
N ARG A 29 -25.14 10.74 -26.35
CA ARG A 29 -25.75 9.67 -25.54
C ARG A 29 -25.09 8.30 -25.79
N VAL A 30 -24.89 7.95 -27.06
CA VAL A 30 -24.24 6.68 -27.43
C VAL A 30 -22.80 6.66 -26.93
N LEU A 31 -22.02 7.70 -27.22
CA LEU A 31 -20.61 7.79 -26.84
C LEU A 31 -20.39 7.91 -25.32
N GLY A 32 -21.36 8.51 -24.63
CA GLY A 32 -21.36 8.64 -23.17
C GLY A 32 -21.92 7.42 -22.42
N GLY A 33 -22.53 6.45 -23.14
CA GLY A 33 -23.12 5.26 -22.52
C GLY A 33 -24.39 5.49 -21.71
N TYR A 34 -25.12 6.60 -21.94
CA TYR A 34 -26.33 6.94 -21.19
C TYR A 34 -27.55 7.12 -22.10
N GLY A 35 -28.73 6.89 -21.51
CA GLY A 35 -30.00 7.00 -22.22
C GLY A 35 -30.28 5.80 -23.14
N THR A 36 -31.54 5.74 -23.60
CA THR A 36 -32.01 4.65 -24.48
C THR A 36 -31.91 5.07 -25.94
N VAL A 37 -31.21 4.30 -26.74
CA VAL A 37 -31.13 4.44 -28.21
C VAL A 37 -31.29 3.06 -28.84
N SER A 38 -31.78 2.98 -30.09
CA SER A 38 -31.88 1.73 -30.81
C SER A 38 -30.49 1.17 -31.15
N ASP A 39 -30.36 -0.16 -31.24
CA ASP A 39 -29.08 -0.82 -31.54
C ASP A 39 -28.51 -0.35 -32.89
N ARG A 40 -29.35 -0.18 -33.90
CA ARG A 40 -28.94 0.33 -35.22
C ARG A 40 -28.26 1.74 -35.11
N VAL A 41 -28.81 2.62 -34.30
CA VAL A 41 -28.24 3.95 -34.07
C VAL A 41 -26.92 3.86 -33.28
N ARG A 42 -26.89 2.96 -32.29
CA ARG A 42 -25.67 2.71 -31.50
C ARG A 42 -24.53 2.23 -32.37
N GLU A 43 -24.78 1.23 -33.22
CA GLU A 43 -23.79 0.68 -34.16
C GLU A 43 -23.28 1.74 -35.13
N ALA A 44 -24.17 2.53 -35.73
CA ALA A 44 -23.81 3.58 -36.68
C ALA A 44 -22.90 4.64 -36.02
N VAL A 45 -23.19 5.07 -34.80
CA VAL A 45 -22.37 6.03 -34.07
C VAL A 45 -21.01 5.47 -33.68
N LEU A 46 -20.94 4.22 -33.22
CA LEU A 46 -19.68 3.56 -32.87
C LEU A 46 -18.80 3.34 -34.09
N ALA A 47 -19.38 2.91 -35.24
CA ALA A 47 -18.64 2.78 -36.50
C ALA A 47 -18.10 4.15 -37.00
N ALA A 48 -18.91 5.20 -36.91
CA ALA A 48 -18.46 6.56 -37.26
C ALA A 48 -17.34 7.04 -36.34
N ALA A 49 -17.44 6.81 -35.03
CA ALA A 49 -16.40 7.16 -34.07
C ALA A 49 -15.07 6.44 -34.38
N GLN A 50 -15.15 5.15 -34.67
CA GLN A 50 -13.99 4.33 -35.01
C GLN A 50 -13.34 4.81 -36.33
N SER A 51 -14.12 5.08 -37.37
CA SER A 51 -13.59 5.54 -38.68
C SER A 51 -12.93 6.91 -38.63
N LEU A 52 -13.34 7.75 -37.67
CA LEU A 52 -12.77 9.09 -37.45
C LEU A 52 -11.63 9.09 -36.42
N ASP A 53 -11.21 7.95 -35.87
CA ASP A 53 -10.32 7.86 -34.69
C ASP A 53 -10.77 8.84 -33.57
N TYR A 54 -12.11 8.94 -33.37
CA TYR A 54 -12.66 9.80 -32.35
C TYR A 54 -12.30 9.27 -30.97
N ARG A 55 -11.64 10.10 -30.18
CA ARG A 55 -11.36 9.82 -28.77
C ARG A 55 -12.29 10.66 -27.91
N PRO A 56 -13.10 10.05 -27.05
CA PRO A 56 -13.93 10.79 -26.12
C PRO A 56 -13.10 11.78 -25.31
N ASN A 57 -13.55 13.02 -25.25
CA ASN A 57 -12.94 14.01 -24.38
C ASN A 57 -13.41 13.73 -22.95
N GLU A 58 -12.57 13.07 -22.17
CA GLU A 58 -12.84 12.69 -20.77
C GLU A 58 -13.23 13.92 -19.92
N LEU A 59 -12.60 15.08 -20.20
CA LEU A 59 -12.91 16.32 -19.51
C LEU A 59 -14.36 16.77 -19.80
N ALA A 60 -14.81 16.69 -21.06
CA ALA A 60 -16.17 17.02 -21.43
C ALA A 60 -17.17 16.00 -20.86
N ARG A 61 -16.79 14.72 -20.80
CA ARG A 61 -17.60 13.65 -20.18
C ARG A 61 -17.76 13.92 -18.67
N SER A 62 -16.67 14.21 -17.97
CA SER A 62 -16.71 14.48 -16.54
C SER A 62 -17.56 15.71 -16.19
N MET A 63 -17.53 16.76 -17.02
CA MET A 63 -18.39 17.93 -16.86
C MET A 63 -19.89 17.61 -17.02
N THR A 64 -20.23 16.62 -17.86
CA THR A 64 -21.62 16.24 -18.11
C THR A 64 -22.15 15.23 -17.10
N THR A 65 -21.32 14.29 -16.68
CA THR A 65 -21.68 13.19 -15.77
C THR A 65 -21.41 13.51 -14.30
N GLY A 66 -20.60 14.52 -14.01
CA GLY A 66 -20.10 14.83 -12.67
C GLY A 66 -19.06 13.82 -12.15
N ARG A 67 -18.62 12.86 -13.00
CA ARG A 67 -17.65 11.80 -12.64
C ARG A 67 -16.46 11.82 -13.59
N SER A 68 -15.27 11.71 -13.03
CA SER A 68 -14.02 11.64 -13.81
C SER A 68 -13.68 10.23 -14.31
N GLY A 69 -14.24 9.20 -13.70
CA GLY A 69 -13.84 7.81 -13.92
C GLY A 69 -12.46 7.50 -13.36
N THR A 70 -12.00 8.27 -12.37
CA THR A 70 -10.65 8.17 -11.85
C THR A 70 -10.64 7.99 -10.34
N ILE A 71 -9.82 7.07 -9.84
CA ILE A 71 -9.54 6.86 -8.42
C ILE A 71 -8.11 7.35 -8.14
N GLY A 72 -7.95 8.17 -7.10
CA GLY A 72 -6.66 8.57 -6.58
C GLY A 72 -6.14 7.55 -5.57
N VAL A 73 -4.85 7.23 -5.65
CA VAL A 73 -4.16 6.32 -4.72
C VAL A 73 -2.91 7.02 -4.19
N VAL A 74 -2.78 7.08 -2.87
CA VAL A 74 -1.58 7.60 -2.20
C VAL A 74 -0.98 6.49 -1.35
N VAL A 75 0.28 6.16 -1.61
CA VAL A 75 1.05 5.16 -0.87
C VAL A 75 2.37 5.72 -0.39
N GLY A 76 3.00 5.06 0.58
CA GLY A 76 4.27 5.48 1.13
C GLY A 76 5.39 5.44 0.10
N ASP A 77 5.71 4.25 -0.39
CA ASP A 77 6.82 4.04 -1.32
C ASP A 77 6.53 2.91 -2.32
N ILE A 78 6.40 3.25 -3.61
CA ILE A 78 6.15 2.27 -4.68
C ILE A 78 7.36 1.36 -4.94
N GLU A 79 8.57 1.74 -4.52
CA GLU A 79 9.75 0.88 -4.63
C GLU A 79 9.69 -0.29 -3.62
N ASN A 80 8.94 -0.12 -2.54
CA ASN A 80 8.66 -1.22 -1.62
C ASN A 80 7.70 -2.23 -2.29
N PRO A 81 8.11 -3.50 -2.47
CA PRO A 81 7.29 -4.54 -3.10
C PRO A 81 5.90 -4.72 -2.48
N PHE A 82 5.76 -4.39 -1.19
CA PHE A 82 4.47 -4.39 -0.52
C PHE A 82 3.49 -3.42 -1.20
N PHE A 83 3.86 -2.15 -1.36
CA PHE A 83 2.96 -1.17 -1.97
C PHE A 83 2.73 -1.42 -3.46
N SER A 84 3.75 -1.85 -4.21
CA SER A 84 3.57 -2.16 -5.64
C SER A 84 2.59 -3.31 -5.86
N LEU A 85 2.61 -4.35 -5.02
CA LEU A 85 1.67 -5.46 -5.09
C LEU A 85 0.25 -5.06 -4.63
N ALA A 86 0.12 -4.21 -3.61
CA ALA A 86 -1.17 -3.65 -3.19
C ALA A 86 -1.80 -2.79 -4.30
N VAL A 87 -1.00 -1.92 -4.93
CA VAL A 87 -1.43 -1.09 -6.07
C VAL A 87 -1.85 -1.96 -7.26
N ARG A 88 -1.21 -3.11 -7.49
CA ARG A 88 -1.65 -4.06 -8.51
C ARG A 88 -3.07 -4.55 -8.22
N GLY A 89 -3.36 -4.96 -6.97
CA GLY A 89 -4.69 -5.36 -6.55
C GLY A 89 -5.72 -4.25 -6.73
N ILE A 90 -5.37 -3.01 -6.34
CA ILE A 90 -6.23 -1.83 -6.55
C ILE A 90 -6.53 -1.62 -8.04
N THR A 91 -5.50 -1.63 -8.87
CA THR A 91 -5.60 -1.33 -10.30
C THR A 91 -6.46 -2.37 -11.03
N ASP A 92 -6.33 -3.65 -10.69
CA ASP A 92 -7.10 -4.71 -11.31
C ASP A 92 -8.62 -4.57 -11.02
N ILE A 93 -8.99 -4.26 -9.77
CA ILE A 93 -10.39 -4.04 -9.38
C ILE A 93 -10.92 -2.72 -9.96
N ALA A 94 -10.15 -1.64 -9.90
CA ALA A 94 -10.54 -0.34 -10.47
C ALA A 94 -10.84 -0.49 -11.98
N ARG A 95 -9.94 -1.15 -12.73
CA ARG A 95 -10.10 -1.41 -14.16
C ARG A 95 -11.35 -2.23 -14.48
N GLN A 96 -11.63 -3.30 -13.71
CA GLN A 96 -12.85 -4.11 -13.87
C GLN A 96 -14.13 -3.28 -13.66
N ALA A 97 -14.05 -2.28 -12.77
CA ALA A 97 -15.16 -1.36 -12.49
C ALA A 97 -15.20 -0.13 -13.43
N GLY A 98 -14.30 -0.05 -14.41
CA GLY A 98 -14.25 1.05 -15.39
C GLY A 98 -13.56 2.32 -14.90
N PHE A 99 -12.74 2.24 -13.84
CA PHE A 99 -11.96 3.36 -13.31
C PHE A 99 -10.49 3.30 -13.73
N THR A 100 -9.91 4.48 -13.95
CA THR A 100 -8.46 4.69 -14.07
C THR A 100 -7.88 5.03 -12.71
N VAL A 101 -6.65 4.60 -12.44
CA VAL A 101 -5.93 4.91 -11.19
C VAL A 101 -4.86 5.98 -11.45
N ILE A 102 -4.84 7.02 -10.62
CA ILE A 102 -3.72 7.95 -10.50
C ILE A 102 -3.02 7.66 -9.18
N LEU A 103 -1.76 7.24 -9.27
CA LEU A 103 -0.90 6.92 -8.13
C LEU A 103 0.04 8.08 -7.82
N ILE A 104 0.20 8.41 -6.53
CA ILE A 104 1.19 9.36 -6.03
C ILE A 104 1.90 8.73 -4.81
N ASN A 105 3.23 8.84 -4.78
CA ASN A 105 4.04 8.49 -3.60
C ASN A 105 4.07 9.64 -2.61
N SER A 106 3.92 9.33 -1.32
CA SER A 106 4.11 10.29 -0.21
C SER A 106 5.53 10.27 0.36
N GLY A 107 6.34 9.23 0.09
CA GLY A 107 7.64 9.05 0.71
C GLY A 107 7.58 8.90 2.24
N GLU A 108 6.46 8.40 2.78
CA GLU A 108 6.19 8.31 4.23
C GLU A 108 6.17 9.69 4.93
N ASP A 109 6.02 10.77 4.16
CA ASP A 109 5.98 12.16 4.66
C ASP A 109 4.57 12.74 4.59
N VAL A 110 4.08 13.26 5.73
CA VAL A 110 2.72 13.83 5.84
C VAL A 110 2.56 15.09 5.00
N VAL A 111 3.62 15.89 4.82
CA VAL A 111 3.54 17.11 4.00
C VAL A 111 3.38 16.75 2.53
N ALA A 112 4.14 15.76 2.07
CA ALA A 112 4.02 15.22 0.72
C ALA A 112 2.66 14.53 0.51
N GLU A 113 2.14 13.79 1.51
CA GLU A 113 0.82 13.17 1.47
C GLU A 113 -0.29 14.23 1.32
N ARG A 114 -0.24 15.30 2.09
CA ARG A 114 -1.18 16.44 1.96
C ARG A 114 -1.12 17.07 0.57
N ALA A 115 0.08 17.24 0.02
CA ALA A 115 0.26 17.79 -1.34
C ALA A 115 -0.28 16.84 -2.41
N ALA A 116 -0.06 15.52 -2.26
CA ALA A 116 -0.60 14.48 -3.13
C ALA A 116 -2.14 14.51 -3.17
N ILE A 117 -2.77 14.55 -2.00
CA ILE A 117 -4.23 14.60 -1.86
C ILE A 117 -4.79 15.87 -2.52
N ARG A 118 -4.21 17.06 -2.26
CA ARG A 118 -4.64 18.30 -2.93
C ARG A 118 -4.53 18.20 -4.46
N THR A 119 -3.48 17.56 -4.95
CA THR A 119 -3.30 17.32 -6.38
C THR A 119 -4.40 16.45 -6.95
N LEU A 120 -4.76 15.36 -6.26
CA LEU A 120 -5.81 14.43 -6.68
C LEU A 120 -7.21 15.11 -6.63
N LEU A 121 -7.46 15.90 -5.59
CA LEU A 121 -8.68 16.72 -5.50
C LEU A 121 -8.78 17.73 -6.67
N ALA A 122 -7.68 18.40 -7.01
CA ALA A 122 -7.63 19.31 -8.16
C ALA A 122 -7.84 18.58 -9.50
N LYS A 123 -7.46 17.30 -9.59
CA LYS A 123 -7.75 16.42 -10.72
C LYS A 123 -9.18 15.87 -10.73
N ARG A 124 -9.97 16.18 -9.69
CA ARG A 124 -11.37 15.77 -9.53
C ARG A 124 -11.53 14.25 -9.58
N VAL A 125 -10.67 13.52 -8.87
CA VAL A 125 -10.86 12.07 -8.71
C VAL A 125 -12.21 11.78 -8.04
N ASP A 126 -12.82 10.65 -8.35
CA ASP A 126 -14.14 10.26 -7.83
C ASP A 126 -14.05 9.69 -6.40
N GLY A 127 -12.86 9.20 -6.00
CA GLY A 127 -12.58 8.68 -4.66
C GLY A 127 -11.10 8.48 -4.42
N LEU A 128 -10.73 8.24 -3.17
CA LEU A 128 -9.35 8.09 -2.74
C LEU A 128 -9.13 6.77 -1.99
N ILE A 129 -7.97 6.14 -2.23
CA ILE A 129 -7.39 5.11 -1.37
C ILE A 129 -6.06 5.66 -0.85
N VAL A 130 -5.89 5.67 0.46
CA VAL A 130 -4.71 6.25 1.11
C VAL A 130 -4.12 5.25 2.10
N SER A 131 -2.80 5.06 2.05
CA SER A 131 -2.03 4.45 3.13
C SER A 131 -1.39 5.60 3.93
N PRO A 132 -1.97 6.01 5.09
CA PRO A 132 -1.53 7.21 5.79
C PRO A 132 -0.09 7.12 6.24
N ALA A 133 0.70 8.18 6.05
CA ALA A 133 2.07 8.26 6.53
C ALA A 133 2.14 8.22 8.08
N LYS A 134 1.16 8.86 8.74
CA LYS A 134 1.00 8.84 10.20
C LYS A 134 -0.45 8.62 10.59
N GLU A 135 -0.68 7.77 11.59
CA GLU A 135 -2.02 7.40 12.06
C GLU A 135 -2.71 8.52 12.85
N ASN A 136 -1.92 9.39 13.49
CA ASN A 136 -2.37 10.47 14.37
C ASN A 136 -2.29 11.88 13.75
N ASP A 137 -1.77 12.04 12.54
CA ASP A 137 -1.71 13.31 11.80
C ASP A 137 -2.52 13.21 10.49
N VAL A 138 -3.85 13.12 10.63
CA VAL A 138 -4.80 12.83 9.54
C VAL A 138 -5.83 13.94 9.30
N GLU A 139 -5.58 15.18 9.78
CA GLU A 139 -6.55 16.29 9.60
C GLU A 139 -6.89 16.56 8.14
N HIS A 140 -5.93 16.41 7.24
CA HIS A 140 -6.14 16.54 5.80
C HIS A 140 -7.08 15.45 5.23
N LEU A 141 -7.17 14.28 5.87
CA LEU A 141 -8.14 13.23 5.51
C LEU A 141 -9.53 13.55 6.05
N HIS A 142 -9.64 14.20 7.22
CA HIS A 142 -10.91 14.76 7.67
C HIS A 142 -11.48 15.80 6.69
N GLU A 143 -10.62 16.61 6.05
CA GLU A 143 -11.04 17.57 5.01
C GLU A 143 -11.61 16.82 3.80
N VAL A 144 -11.02 15.72 3.37
CA VAL A 144 -11.53 14.85 2.30
C VAL A 144 -12.93 14.33 2.65
N ILE A 145 -13.11 13.82 3.87
CA ILE A 145 -14.40 13.29 4.33
C ILE A 145 -15.46 14.39 4.36
N ARG A 146 -15.12 15.57 4.89
CA ARG A 146 -16.03 16.74 4.93
C ARG A 146 -16.44 17.21 3.54
N SER A 147 -15.61 17.01 2.51
CA SER A 147 -15.96 17.33 1.13
C SER A 147 -16.95 16.34 0.49
N GLY A 148 -17.26 15.23 1.17
CA GLY A 148 -18.12 14.17 0.68
C GLY A 148 -17.44 13.21 -0.31
N LEU A 149 -16.12 13.32 -0.51
CA LEU A 149 -15.39 12.42 -1.39
C LEU A 149 -15.19 11.07 -0.70
N PRO A 150 -15.57 9.94 -1.32
CA PRO A 150 -15.32 8.60 -0.79
C PRO A 150 -13.83 8.35 -0.54
N LEU A 151 -13.52 7.86 0.66
CA LEU A 151 -12.16 7.54 1.12
C LEU A 151 -12.12 6.12 1.68
N ALA A 152 -11.07 5.37 1.34
CA ALA A 152 -10.72 4.11 1.98
C ALA A 152 -9.26 4.15 2.45
N LEU A 153 -8.98 3.57 3.62
CA LEU A 153 -7.62 3.42 4.13
C LEU A 153 -7.09 2.03 3.81
N LEU A 154 -5.80 1.95 3.50
CA LEU A 154 -5.08 0.74 3.16
C LEU A 154 -3.89 0.54 4.09
N ASP A 155 -3.69 -0.70 4.60
CA ASP A 155 -2.56 -1.12 5.46
C ASP A 155 -2.53 -0.45 6.84
N ARG A 156 -2.87 0.82 6.89
CA ARG A 156 -2.85 1.65 8.11
C ARG A 156 -4.22 2.25 8.34
N GLY A 157 -4.72 2.11 9.56
CA GLY A 157 -5.96 2.73 9.98
C GLY A 157 -5.72 4.04 10.71
N SER A 158 -6.80 4.66 11.13
CA SER A 158 -6.81 5.72 12.13
C SER A 158 -8.05 5.58 12.99
N ASP A 159 -7.91 5.70 14.29
CA ASP A 159 -9.04 5.60 15.22
C ASP A 159 -9.93 6.84 15.19
N THR A 160 -9.43 7.93 14.61
CA THR A 160 -10.18 9.20 14.48
C THR A 160 -10.98 9.30 13.19
N LEU A 161 -10.79 8.38 12.24
CA LEU A 161 -11.45 8.39 10.93
C LEU A 161 -12.50 7.27 10.84
N ASP A 162 -13.74 7.66 10.59
CA ASP A 162 -14.84 6.73 10.33
C ASP A 162 -14.99 6.48 8.82
N VAL A 163 -14.05 5.69 8.26
CA VAL A 163 -13.98 5.34 6.84
C VAL A 163 -13.66 3.87 6.64
N ASP A 164 -13.98 3.35 5.45
CA ASP A 164 -13.60 1.98 5.08
C ASP A 164 -12.09 1.79 5.25
N THR A 165 -11.70 0.75 5.98
CA THR A 165 -10.30 0.47 6.31
C THR A 165 -9.99 -0.99 6.09
N VAL A 166 -8.89 -1.27 5.40
CA VAL A 166 -8.41 -2.63 5.14
C VAL A 166 -6.98 -2.76 5.65
N ILE A 167 -6.78 -3.63 6.63
CA ILE A 167 -5.49 -3.88 7.31
C ILE A 167 -5.18 -5.37 7.38
N ALA A 168 -3.94 -5.71 7.67
CA ALA A 168 -3.54 -7.05 8.07
C ALA A 168 -3.70 -7.26 9.60
N ASP A 169 -3.68 -8.52 10.03
CA ASP A 169 -3.69 -8.89 11.46
C ASP A 169 -2.30 -8.77 12.10
N ASP A 170 -1.66 -7.62 11.92
CA ASP A 170 -0.27 -7.34 12.25
C ASP A 170 0.14 -7.70 13.68
N TRP A 171 -0.74 -7.45 14.65
CA TRP A 171 -0.49 -7.78 16.05
C TRP A 171 -0.33 -9.29 16.26
N HIS A 172 -1.30 -10.08 15.77
CA HIS A 172 -1.25 -11.54 15.87
C HIS A 172 -0.11 -12.13 15.05
N ALA A 173 0.20 -11.55 13.91
CA ALA A 173 1.31 -11.96 13.06
C ALA A 173 2.65 -11.88 13.80
N ALA A 174 2.91 -10.74 14.43
CA ALA A 174 4.14 -10.53 15.20
C ALA A 174 4.18 -11.36 16.48
N GLU A 175 3.06 -11.46 17.17
CA GLU A 175 2.92 -12.32 18.36
C GLU A 175 3.26 -13.79 18.02
N ASN A 176 2.65 -14.33 16.97
CA ASN A 176 2.81 -15.73 16.59
C ASN A 176 4.25 -16.06 16.17
N ILE A 177 4.87 -15.21 15.35
CA ILE A 177 6.27 -15.46 14.93
C ILE A 177 7.25 -15.29 16.09
N THR A 178 6.98 -14.36 17.01
CA THR A 178 7.80 -14.17 18.21
C THR A 178 7.70 -15.37 19.14
N ARG A 179 6.49 -15.88 19.41
CA ARG A 179 6.27 -17.12 20.19
C ARG A 179 7.02 -18.30 19.54
N ARG A 180 7.03 -18.37 18.22
CA ARG A 180 7.76 -19.43 17.50
C ARG A 180 9.26 -19.37 17.77
N LEU A 181 9.87 -18.18 17.67
CA LEU A 181 11.28 -17.99 18.00
C LEU A 181 11.58 -18.29 19.47
N ILE A 182 10.71 -17.90 20.39
CA ILE A 182 10.83 -18.20 21.82
C ILE A 182 10.76 -19.71 22.07
N ALA A 183 9.86 -20.43 21.39
CA ALA A 183 9.74 -21.90 21.49
C ALA A 183 10.99 -22.61 20.97
N LEU A 184 11.70 -22.03 19.99
CA LEU A 184 13.02 -22.47 19.52
C LEU A 184 14.17 -22.10 20.48
N GLY A 185 13.89 -21.56 21.67
CA GLY A 185 14.89 -21.23 22.69
C GLY A 185 15.50 -19.84 22.57
N HIS A 186 15.13 -19.03 21.58
CA HIS A 186 15.68 -17.68 21.46
C HIS A 186 15.22 -16.78 22.61
N ARG A 187 16.16 -15.99 23.16
CA ARG A 187 15.92 -15.02 24.24
C ARG A 187 16.44 -13.62 23.87
N ARG A 188 17.38 -13.54 22.93
CA ARG A 188 17.90 -12.29 22.32
C ARG A 188 17.33 -12.16 20.92
N ILE A 189 16.11 -11.67 20.83
CA ILE A 189 15.37 -11.50 19.58
C ILE A 189 15.33 -10.01 19.26
N ALA A 190 15.96 -9.58 18.17
CA ALA A 190 15.87 -8.19 17.73
C ALA A 190 14.70 -7.97 16.78
N TYR A 191 14.05 -6.81 16.89
CA TYR A 191 13.05 -6.33 15.94
C TYR A 191 13.57 -5.07 15.24
N LEU A 192 13.63 -5.07 13.90
CA LEU A 192 14.12 -3.97 13.08
C LEU A 192 13.01 -3.34 12.28
N THR A 193 12.94 -1.99 12.26
CA THR A 193 11.94 -1.26 11.48
C THR A 193 12.47 0.03 10.86
N ALA A 194 11.90 0.39 9.70
CA ALA A 194 12.15 1.67 9.04
C ALA A 194 11.52 2.86 9.79
N CYS A 195 10.51 2.63 10.65
CA CYS A 195 9.97 3.71 11.48
C CYS A 195 11.07 4.30 12.33
N ASP A 196 11.07 5.61 12.45
CA ASP A 196 12.08 6.35 13.22
C ASP A 196 11.43 7.17 14.33
N THR A 197 12.26 7.49 15.32
CA THR A 197 11.94 8.38 16.44
C THR A 197 12.93 9.54 16.46
N PRO A 198 12.61 10.69 17.07
CA PRO A 198 13.45 11.88 16.97
C PRO A 198 14.92 11.71 17.39
N ASP A 199 15.22 10.74 18.23
CA ASP A 199 16.57 10.43 18.69
C ASP A 199 17.06 9.03 18.30
N HIS A 200 16.41 8.41 17.32
CA HIS A 200 16.70 7.05 16.82
C HIS A 200 16.67 5.98 17.93
N ARG A 201 15.83 6.18 18.95
CA ARG A 201 15.67 5.24 20.07
C ARG A 201 14.22 4.89 20.30
N PHE A 202 13.95 3.61 20.36
CA PHE A 202 12.64 3.10 20.79
C PHE A 202 12.50 3.22 22.31
N ARG A 203 11.40 3.77 22.80
CA ARG A 203 11.03 3.83 24.21
C ARG A 203 9.69 3.20 24.48
N SER A 204 8.72 3.45 23.60
CA SER A 204 7.36 2.98 23.71
C SER A 204 6.76 2.72 22.33
N ALA A 205 5.79 1.82 22.24
CA ALA A 205 5.01 1.61 21.01
C ALA A 205 4.23 2.88 20.61
N ASP A 206 3.90 3.76 21.55
CA ASP A 206 3.20 5.02 21.30
C ASP A 206 4.06 6.03 20.51
N ASP A 207 5.39 5.90 20.54
CA ASP A 207 6.30 6.72 19.75
C ASP A 207 6.23 6.37 18.25
N ILE A 208 5.68 5.22 17.90
CA ILE A 208 5.58 4.73 16.52
C ILE A 208 4.29 5.25 15.88
N SER A 209 4.44 6.16 14.94
CA SER A 209 3.32 6.81 14.25
C SER A 209 2.67 5.96 13.15
N THR A 210 3.35 4.88 12.73
CA THR A 210 2.84 3.94 11.70
C THR A 210 2.11 2.79 12.37
N GLY A 211 0.78 2.75 12.24
CA GLY A 211 -0.07 1.84 13.00
C GLY A 211 0.18 0.36 12.76
N SER A 212 0.49 -0.07 11.51
CA SER A 212 0.84 -1.47 11.23
C SER A 212 2.13 -1.88 11.97
N VAL A 213 3.15 -1.03 11.98
CA VAL A 213 4.42 -1.28 12.70
C VAL A 213 4.21 -1.25 14.21
N ARG A 214 3.45 -0.30 14.72
CA ARG A 214 3.12 -0.23 16.16
C ARG A 214 2.47 -1.52 16.62
N ARG A 215 1.45 -2.02 15.93
CA ARG A 215 0.78 -3.29 16.26
C ARG A 215 1.72 -4.48 16.20
N ARG A 216 2.66 -4.54 15.26
CA ARG A 216 3.68 -5.60 15.22
C ARG A 216 4.61 -5.54 16.43
N ILE A 217 5.05 -4.35 16.82
CA ILE A 217 5.88 -4.16 18.02
C ILE A 217 5.12 -4.56 19.29
N GLU A 218 3.85 -4.18 19.41
CA GLU A 218 2.98 -4.59 20.52
C GLU A 218 2.82 -6.11 20.60
N GLY A 219 2.60 -6.78 19.45
CA GLY A 219 2.53 -8.24 19.38
C GLY A 219 3.85 -8.92 19.77
N TYR A 220 4.98 -8.39 19.29
CA TYR A 220 6.31 -8.85 19.69
C TYR A 220 6.56 -8.70 21.20
N LEU A 221 6.30 -7.52 21.77
CA LEU A 221 6.48 -7.27 23.20
C LEU A 221 5.52 -8.11 24.05
N GLY A 222 4.29 -8.28 23.61
CA GLY A 222 3.28 -9.12 24.26
C GLY A 222 3.76 -10.57 24.39
N ALA A 223 4.22 -11.18 23.29
CA ALA A 223 4.75 -12.54 23.31
C ALA A 223 6.00 -12.68 24.20
N CYS A 224 6.89 -11.69 24.17
CA CYS A 224 8.07 -11.66 25.05
C CYS A 224 7.69 -11.58 26.54
N SER A 225 6.74 -10.71 26.88
CA SER A 225 6.25 -10.54 28.25
C SER A 225 5.59 -11.80 28.79
N GLU A 226 4.74 -12.46 28.01
CA GLU A 226 4.11 -13.74 28.40
C GLU A 226 5.13 -14.86 28.63
N ALA A 227 6.25 -14.83 27.92
CA ALA A 227 7.36 -15.78 28.11
C ALA A 227 8.33 -15.39 29.24
N GLY A 228 8.03 -14.31 29.99
CA GLY A 228 8.87 -13.81 31.08
C GLY A 228 10.18 -13.17 30.62
N LEU A 229 10.30 -12.75 29.35
CA LEU A 229 11.45 -12.03 28.86
C LEU A 229 11.32 -10.54 29.23
N THR A 230 12.34 -9.99 29.84
CA THR A 230 12.39 -8.59 30.30
C THR A 230 13.34 -7.76 29.45
N ASN A 231 13.17 -6.43 29.48
CA ASN A 231 14.00 -5.45 28.75
C ASN A 231 14.03 -5.67 27.23
N MET A 232 12.94 -6.21 26.66
CA MET A 232 12.87 -6.52 25.23
C MET A 232 12.78 -5.28 24.35
N GLU A 233 12.37 -4.13 24.91
CA GLU A 233 12.39 -2.82 24.26
C GLU A 233 13.83 -2.44 23.79
N SER A 234 14.83 -2.85 24.56
CA SER A 234 16.23 -2.63 24.20
C SER A 234 16.69 -3.40 22.95
N TRP A 235 15.92 -4.37 22.48
CA TRP A 235 16.18 -5.12 21.26
C TRP A 235 15.45 -4.57 20.03
N ILE A 236 14.61 -3.56 20.19
CA ILE A 236 13.95 -2.89 19.07
C ILE A 236 14.91 -1.85 18.49
N ARG A 237 15.08 -1.89 17.17
CA ARG A 237 15.88 -0.95 16.40
C ARG A 237 14.99 -0.21 15.42
N VAL A 238 14.96 1.10 15.56
CA VAL A 238 14.25 2.07 14.71
C VAL A 238 15.22 2.76 13.76
N GLY A 239 14.71 3.47 12.76
CA GLY A 239 15.53 4.29 11.87
C GLY A 239 16.21 3.52 10.74
N ALA A 240 15.78 2.30 10.43
CA ALA A 240 16.26 1.55 9.26
C ALA A 240 15.61 2.06 7.95
N VAL A 241 15.66 3.39 7.72
CA VAL A 241 14.91 4.09 6.66
C VAL A 241 15.59 3.91 5.30
N THR A 242 16.92 4.07 5.24
CA THR A 242 17.69 3.89 4.03
C THR A 242 18.52 2.61 4.08
N GLN A 243 18.94 2.12 2.91
CA GLN A 243 19.82 0.95 2.85
C GLN A 243 21.11 1.18 3.67
N GLN A 244 21.68 2.39 3.61
CA GLN A 244 22.90 2.71 4.33
C GLN A 244 22.71 2.70 5.85
N GLU A 245 21.62 3.27 6.36
CA GLU A 245 21.29 3.24 7.78
C GLU A 245 20.99 1.84 8.27
N THR A 246 20.20 1.08 7.50
CA THR A 246 19.92 -0.33 7.79
C THR A 246 21.21 -1.13 7.88
N HIS A 247 22.11 -0.97 6.89
CA HIS A 247 23.43 -1.60 6.89
C HIS A 247 24.24 -1.29 8.15
N ARG A 248 24.31 -0.03 8.55
CA ARG A 248 25.00 0.43 9.75
C ARG A 248 24.39 -0.20 11.01
N ILE A 249 23.07 -0.08 11.19
CA ILE A 249 22.35 -0.63 12.35
C ILE A 249 22.57 -2.12 12.49
N VAL A 250 22.44 -2.87 11.40
CA VAL A 250 22.61 -4.33 11.38
C VAL A 250 24.05 -4.70 11.68
N THR A 251 25.03 -4.01 11.10
CA THR A 251 26.46 -4.27 11.33
C THR A 251 26.81 -4.07 12.80
N GLU A 252 26.47 -2.92 13.37
CA GLU A 252 26.70 -2.59 14.79
C GLU A 252 26.08 -3.63 15.72
N MET A 253 24.84 -4.05 15.41
CA MET A 253 24.11 -5.03 16.21
C MET A 253 24.74 -6.43 16.14
N LEU A 254 25.15 -6.90 14.96
CA LEU A 254 25.72 -8.23 14.76
C LEU A 254 27.17 -8.33 15.23
N GLN A 255 27.92 -7.24 15.27
CA GLN A 255 29.28 -7.18 15.83
C GLN A 255 29.31 -7.01 17.36
N SER A 256 28.15 -6.75 17.98
CA SER A 256 28.08 -6.63 19.44
C SER A 256 28.42 -7.96 20.13
N ALA A 257 29.10 -7.88 21.29
CA ALA A 257 29.34 -9.05 22.14
C ALA A 257 28.04 -9.74 22.62
N GLN A 258 26.97 -8.96 22.72
CA GLN A 258 25.62 -9.45 23.05
C GLN A 258 24.72 -9.45 21.82
N ARG A 259 25.22 -9.91 20.67
CA ARG A 259 24.43 -9.93 19.44
C ARG A 259 23.14 -10.75 19.60
N PRO A 260 22.05 -10.39 18.86
CA PRO A 260 20.82 -11.18 18.85
C PRO A 260 21.10 -12.58 18.26
N THR A 261 20.32 -13.56 18.69
CA THR A 261 20.30 -14.90 18.09
C THR A 261 19.20 -15.06 17.06
N ALA A 262 18.24 -14.11 17.05
CA ALA A 262 17.19 -14.04 16.04
C ALA A 262 16.87 -12.57 15.71
N ILE A 263 16.51 -12.31 14.45
CA ILE A 263 16.06 -11.01 13.97
C ILE A 263 14.69 -11.17 13.29
N ILE A 264 13.77 -10.28 13.65
CA ILE A 264 12.51 -10.05 12.93
C ILE A 264 12.67 -8.72 12.17
N ALA A 265 12.71 -8.78 10.84
CA ALA A 265 12.71 -7.60 9.98
C ALA A 265 11.27 -7.18 9.65
N SER A 266 10.92 -5.90 9.86
CA SER A 266 9.56 -5.41 9.67
C SER A 266 9.09 -5.38 8.22
N ASP A 267 10.00 -5.52 7.27
CA ASP A 267 9.73 -5.64 5.84
C ASP A 267 10.83 -6.39 5.09
N SER A 268 10.59 -6.68 3.81
CA SER A 268 11.51 -7.46 3.00
C SER A 268 12.76 -6.69 2.57
N ILE A 269 12.76 -5.37 2.58
CA ILE A 269 13.93 -4.54 2.23
C ILE A 269 14.95 -4.62 3.38
N ILE A 270 14.48 -4.44 4.62
CA ILE A 270 15.29 -4.62 5.83
C ILE A 270 15.81 -6.06 5.91
N GLY A 271 14.93 -7.05 5.67
CA GLY A 271 15.32 -8.47 5.67
C GLY A 271 16.42 -8.78 4.68
N LEU A 272 16.38 -8.22 3.48
CA LEU A 272 17.42 -8.37 2.47
C LEU A 272 18.76 -7.76 2.93
N GLU A 273 18.73 -6.61 3.61
CA GLU A 273 19.95 -5.99 4.10
C GLU A 273 20.57 -6.80 5.26
N VAL A 274 19.75 -7.33 6.18
CA VAL A 274 20.21 -8.30 7.18
C VAL A 274 20.88 -9.49 6.51
N PHE A 275 20.26 -10.02 5.44
CA PHE A 275 20.79 -11.15 4.67
C PHE A 275 22.11 -10.83 3.93
N LYS A 276 22.36 -9.57 3.54
CA LYS A 276 23.64 -9.14 2.97
C LYS A 276 24.72 -8.99 4.03
N VAL A 277 24.40 -8.33 5.15
CA VAL A 277 25.35 -8.03 6.22
C VAL A 277 25.85 -9.31 6.90
N HIS A 278 24.97 -10.28 7.19
CA HIS A 278 25.44 -11.55 7.82
C HIS A 278 26.52 -12.24 6.98
N ARG A 279 26.36 -12.24 5.64
CA ARG A 279 27.38 -12.82 4.72
C ARG A 279 28.69 -12.04 4.74
N GLN A 280 28.63 -10.70 4.79
CA GLN A 280 29.83 -9.86 4.87
C GLN A 280 30.60 -10.08 6.16
N LEU A 281 29.89 -10.38 7.27
CA LEU A 281 30.50 -10.66 8.57
C LEU A 281 30.92 -12.12 8.73
N GLY A 282 30.72 -12.97 7.73
CA GLY A 282 31.04 -14.39 7.79
C GLY A 282 30.16 -15.18 8.76
N LEU A 283 28.97 -14.66 9.09
CA LEU A 283 27.99 -15.36 9.92
C LEU A 283 27.13 -16.29 9.08
N SER A 284 26.58 -17.33 9.69
CA SER A 284 25.70 -18.30 9.04
C SER A 284 24.25 -18.13 9.48
N ILE A 285 23.32 -18.13 8.53
CA ILE A 285 21.89 -18.31 8.77
C ILE A 285 21.58 -19.78 8.42
N PRO A 286 20.92 -20.55 9.29
CA PRO A 286 20.42 -20.18 10.61
C PRO A 286 21.38 -20.38 11.78
N ASP A 287 22.63 -20.86 11.55
CA ASP A 287 23.50 -21.38 12.61
C ASP A 287 23.93 -20.33 13.64
N ASP A 288 24.31 -19.14 13.19
CA ASP A 288 24.67 -18.01 14.05
C ASP A 288 23.50 -17.06 14.32
N LEU A 289 22.51 -17.03 13.43
CA LEU A 289 21.41 -16.07 13.43
C LEU A 289 20.16 -16.64 12.76
N SER A 290 19.07 -16.77 13.46
CA SER A 290 17.76 -16.98 12.86
C SER A 290 17.21 -15.69 12.27
N LEU A 291 16.66 -15.73 11.04
CA LEU A 291 16.09 -14.58 10.35
C LEU A 291 14.65 -14.82 9.96
N VAL A 292 13.78 -13.88 10.30
CA VAL A 292 12.40 -13.80 9.83
C VAL A 292 12.16 -12.43 9.18
N SER A 293 11.44 -12.41 8.08
CA SER A 293 11.04 -11.15 7.42
C SER A 293 9.53 -11.06 7.28
N PHE A 294 8.98 -9.89 7.50
CA PHE A 294 7.64 -9.59 7.01
C PHE A 294 7.70 -9.39 5.51
N HIS A 295 6.62 -9.73 4.82
CA HIS A 295 6.44 -9.76 3.38
C HIS A 295 7.25 -10.87 2.66
N ASP A 296 6.55 -11.69 1.89
CA ASP A 296 7.12 -12.78 1.09
C ASP A 296 7.57 -12.27 -0.29
N ALA A 297 8.68 -11.52 -0.31
CA ALA A 297 9.28 -11.04 -1.55
C ALA A 297 10.03 -12.19 -2.27
N ASP A 298 10.16 -12.11 -3.59
CA ASP A 298 10.74 -13.18 -4.43
C ASP A 298 12.11 -13.66 -3.94
N TRP A 299 12.97 -12.73 -3.48
CA TRP A 299 14.32 -13.08 -3.01
C TRP A 299 14.31 -14.02 -1.79
N THR A 300 13.27 -13.98 -0.95
CA THR A 300 13.19 -14.78 0.28
C THR A 300 13.15 -16.28 0.02
N SER A 301 12.64 -16.67 -1.14
CA SER A 301 12.48 -18.07 -1.54
C SER A 301 13.69 -18.65 -2.27
N VAL A 302 14.52 -17.79 -2.89
CA VAL A 302 15.65 -18.21 -3.75
C VAL A 302 17.02 -18.06 -3.08
N THR A 303 17.06 -17.54 -1.87
CA THR A 303 18.30 -17.47 -1.08
C THR A 303 18.70 -18.84 -0.50
N THR A 304 19.95 -18.96 -0.07
CA THR A 304 20.46 -20.12 0.63
C THR A 304 21.00 -19.69 1.99
N PRO A 305 20.30 -20.08 3.09
CA PRO A 305 19.01 -20.76 3.13
C PRO A 305 17.85 -19.86 2.68
N PRO A 306 16.69 -20.43 2.26
CA PRO A 306 15.48 -19.66 2.02
C PRO A 306 14.92 -19.12 3.33
N VAL A 307 14.42 -17.87 3.29
CA VAL A 307 14.03 -17.11 4.49
C VAL A 307 12.58 -17.37 4.87
N THR A 308 12.35 -17.71 6.14
CA THR A 308 11.02 -17.76 6.78
C THR A 308 10.40 -16.39 6.80
N VAL A 309 9.13 -16.31 6.43
CA VAL A 309 8.44 -15.02 6.32
C VAL A 309 7.06 -15.04 6.96
N VAL A 310 6.62 -13.86 7.38
CA VAL A 310 5.22 -13.55 7.63
C VAL A 310 4.64 -13.02 6.33
N ARG A 311 3.90 -13.86 5.61
CA ARG A 311 3.24 -13.53 4.36
C ARG A 311 1.97 -12.75 4.64
N GLN A 312 1.91 -11.52 4.17
CA GLN A 312 0.72 -10.69 4.17
C GLN A 312 -0.06 -10.90 2.87
N PRO A 313 -1.40 -10.90 2.87
CA PRO A 313 -2.21 -11.02 1.67
C PRO A 313 -2.29 -9.68 0.92
N VAL A 314 -1.13 -9.18 0.48
CA VAL A 314 -0.93 -7.79 0.03
C VAL A 314 -1.79 -7.44 -1.19
N TYR A 315 -1.86 -8.34 -2.18
CA TYR A 315 -2.75 -8.16 -3.32
C TYR A 315 -4.21 -8.02 -2.89
N ASP A 316 -4.65 -8.88 -1.96
CA ASP A 316 -6.03 -8.88 -1.46
C ASP A 316 -6.35 -7.66 -0.59
N LEU A 317 -5.35 -7.11 0.14
CA LEU A 317 -5.48 -5.83 0.85
C LEU A 317 -5.85 -4.73 -0.14
N GLY A 318 -5.07 -4.56 -1.21
CA GLY A 318 -5.34 -3.57 -2.24
C GLY A 318 -6.66 -3.81 -2.98
N ALA A 319 -6.91 -5.06 -3.40
CA ALA A 319 -8.13 -5.43 -4.10
C ALA A 319 -9.39 -5.20 -3.24
N THR A 320 -9.30 -5.47 -1.93
CA THR A 320 -10.42 -5.25 -1.01
C THR A 320 -10.67 -3.77 -0.79
N ALA A 321 -9.63 -2.96 -0.58
CA ALA A 321 -9.77 -1.50 -0.45
C ALA A 321 -10.45 -0.89 -1.70
N ALA A 322 -10.05 -1.34 -2.90
CA ALA A 322 -10.66 -0.90 -4.14
C ALA A 322 -12.12 -1.35 -4.27
N ARG A 323 -12.49 -2.60 -3.88
CA ARG A 323 -13.90 -3.05 -3.88
C ARG A 323 -14.75 -2.21 -2.95
N LEU A 324 -14.26 -1.93 -1.74
CA LEU A 324 -14.97 -1.11 -0.77
C LEU A 324 -15.24 0.30 -1.32
N LEU A 325 -14.22 0.93 -1.92
CA LEU A 325 -14.35 2.25 -2.54
C LEU A 325 -15.31 2.23 -3.73
N VAL A 326 -15.19 1.26 -4.64
CA VAL A 326 -16.08 1.10 -5.80
C VAL A 326 -17.54 0.87 -5.37
N ASP A 327 -17.78 0.10 -4.30
CA ASP A 327 -19.12 -0.09 -3.75
C ASP A 327 -19.73 1.26 -3.31
N ARG A 328 -18.96 2.11 -2.62
CA ARG A 328 -19.40 3.46 -2.23
C ARG A 328 -19.68 4.34 -3.44
N LEU A 329 -18.80 4.32 -4.43
CA LEU A 329 -18.97 5.08 -5.68
C LEU A 329 -20.24 4.68 -6.43
N ASN A 330 -20.66 3.42 -6.30
CA ASN A 330 -21.88 2.89 -6.90
C ASN A 330 -23.11 2.97 -5.97
N GLY A 331 -23.01 3.63 -4.82
CA GLY A 331 -24.12 3.79 -3.87
C GLY A 331 -24.50 2.53 -3.09
N LYS A 332 -23.62 1.51 -3.08
CA LYS A 332 -23.88 0.24 -2.41
C LYS A 332 -23.38 0.16 -0.96
N GLY A 333 -22.48 1.05 -0.56
CA GLY A 333 -21.87 1.06 0.78
C GLY A 333 -22.55 2.07 1.70
N GLN A 334 -23.35 1.62 2.67
CA GLN A 334 -24.01 2.52 3.64
C GLN A 334 -23.28 2.63 4.98
N SER A 335 -22.70 1.54 5.49
CA SER A 335 -21.93 1.51 6.73
C SER A 335 -20.43 1.46 6.47
N VAL A 336 -19.65 1.96 7.42
CA VAL A 336 -18.20 1.83 7.41
C VAL A 336 -17.80 0.40 7.70
N ARG A 337 -16.81 -0.11 6.96
CA ARG A 337 -16.30 -1.48 7.09
C ARG A 337 -14.83 -1.46 7.48
N LYS A 338 -14.49 -2.10 8.60
CA LYS A 338 -13.10 -2.38 8.97
C LYS A 338 -12.81 -3.83 8.67
N VAL A 339 -11.98 -4.09 7.67
CA VAL A 339 -11.63 -5.44 7.20
C VAL A 339 -10.21 -5.77 7.64
N VAL A 340 -10.07 -6.87 8.38
CA VAL A 340 -8.77 -7.40 8.82
C VAL A 340 -8.51 -8.69 8.04
N LEU A 341 -7.45 -8.71 7.23
CA LEU A 341 -7.04 -9.90 6.49
C LEU A 341 -5.95 -10.64 7.25
N LYS A 342 -6.05 -11.98 7.24
CA LYS A 342 -5.11 -12.84 7.97
C LYS A 342 -3.78 -12.97 7.23
N THR A 343 -2.71 -12.95 8.00
CA THR A 343 -1.35 -13.28 7.58
C THR A 343 -1.10 -14.78 7.72
N GLU A 344 -0.03 -15.27 7.10
CA GLU A 344 0.43 -16.65 7.16
C GLU A 344 1.94 -16.69 7.47
N ILE A 345 2.38 -17.57 8.36
CA ILE A 345 3.78 -17.86 8.54
C ILE A 345 4.20 -18.93 7.52
N VAL A 346 5.09 -18.57 6.61
CA VAL A 346 5.70 -19.50 5.65
C VAL A 346 7.05 -19.91 6.21
N GLU A 347 7.08 -21.06 6.86
CA GLU A 347 8.31 -21.60 7.42
C GLU A 347 9.24 -22.10 6.32
N ARG A 348 10.51 -21.68 6.40
CA ARG A 348 11.61 -22.09 5.53
C ARG A 348 12.82 -22.43 6.39
N ALA A 349 14.03 -22.38 5.84
CA ALA A 349 15.23 -22.89 6.49
C ALA A 349 16.06 -21.83 7.24
N SER A 350 15.54 -20.61 7.45
CA SER A 350 16.28 -19.52 8.11
C SER A 350 16.11 -19.44 9.63
N MET A 351 15.40 -20.39 10.23
CA MET A 351 15.24 -20.50 11.69
C MET A 351 15.70 -21.86 12.17
N ARG A 352 16.27 -21.90 13.37
CA ARG A 352 16.65 -23.12 14.10
C ARG A 352 16.55 -22.93 15.60
N GLU A 353 16.75 -23.98 16.37
CA GLU A 353 16.90 -23.89 17.82
C GLU A 353 18.11 -23.03 18.21
N ALA A 354 17.93 -22.16 19.21
CA ALA A 354 19.02 -21.36 19.74
C ALA A 354 20.06 -22.25 20.43
N LEU A 355 21.32 -21.99 20.14
CA LEU A 355 22.46 -22.65 20.79
C LEU A 355 22.74 -22.05 22.16
#